data_9429e5a2be88cf1262e72753b1c2e050
#
_entry.id   9429e5a2be88cf1262e72753b1c2e050
#
_cell.length_a   1.000
_cell.length_b   1.000
_cell.length_c   1.000
_cell.angle_alpha   90.00
_cell.angle_beta   90.00
_cell.angle_gamma   90.00
#
_symmetry.space_group_name_H-M   'P 1'
#
loop_
_entity.id
_entity.type
_entity.pdbx_description
1 polymer ?
#
loop_
_entity_poly.entity_id
_entity_poly.type
_entity_poly.pdbx_seq_one_letter_code
_entity_poly.pdbx_strand_id
1 'polypeptide(L)'
;VDGWFEGANPLALRPVLGDMLRLRVPEELAPITRVVRAFVEDRPVYVIPRTDGTIAIGATSREDNRKGPSVDGVHTLLRDAIRVVPGLEDCEFIEAIVGARPGTPDDLPYLGKVRDGLVISTGYFRHGILLSAFGAKVGAQLGLGTYPANGLEIDISACDPLRHARYSPPR
;
A
#
# COMPACT_ATOMS: atom_id res chain seq x y z
N VAL A 1 9.22 8.56 13.31
CA VAL A 1 8.24 9.65 13.60
C VAL A 1 8.25 10.00 15.09
N ASP A 2 8.95 9.19 15.89
CA ASP A 2 8.89 9.21 17.37
C ASP A 2 9.42 10.50 18.03
N GLY A 3 10.16 11.32 17.32
CA GLY A 3 10.68 12.59 17.85
C GLY A 3 9.85 13.85 17.55
N TRP A 4 8.71 13.70 16.87
CA TRP A 4 7.91 14.86 16.42
C TRP A 4 6.74 15.20 17.34
N PHE A 5 6.48 14.33 18.30
CA PHE A 5 5.45 14.51 19.30
C PHE A 5 6.08 14.44 20.69
N GLU A 6 5.82 15.44 21.53
CA GLU A 6 6.14 15.36 22.96
C GLU A 6 5.17 14.38 23.60
N GLY A 7 5.66 13.23 24.05
CA GLY A 7 4.85 12.17 24.66
C GLY A 7 4.56 10.99 23.70
N ALA A 8 3.48 10.27 23.95
CA ALA A 8 3.10 9.10 23.16
C ALA A 8 2.77 9.47 21.71
N ASN A 9 3.23 8.66 20.76
CA ASN A 9 2.90 8.82 19.34
C ASN A 9 1.37 8.68 19.15
N PRO A 10 0.67 9.74 18.73
CA PRO A 10 -0.79 9.71 18.57
C PRO A 10 -1.23 8.93 17.33
N LEU A 11 -0.29 8.56 16.43
CA LEU A 11 -0.59 7.85 15.21
C LEU A 11 -0.61 6.35 15.49
N ALA A 12 -1.79 5.75 15.45
CA ALA A 12 -1.98 4.31 15.64
C ALA A 12 -1.72 3.53 14.33
N LEU A 13 -0.54 3.70 13.73
CA LEU A 13 -0.15 2.98 12.51
C LEU A 13 0.20 1.52 12.82
N ARG A 14 -0.32 0.59 12.00
CA ARG A 14 -0.01 -0.83 12.03
C ARG A 14 0.62 -1.27 10.71
N PRO A 15 1.66 -2.12 10.73
CA PRO A 15 2.24 -2.65 9.51
C PRO A 15 1.35 -3.78 8.95
N VAL A 16 0.79 -3.59 7.77
CA VAL A 16 0.10 -4.66 7.04
C VAL A 16 1.03 -5.16 5.95
N LEU A 17 1.62 -6.32 6.18
CA LEU A 17 2.62 -6.90 5.31
C LEU A 17 1.97 -7.47 4.05
N GLY A 18 2.67 -7.35 2.93
CA GLY A 18 2.25 -7.92 1.66
C GLY A 18 3.45 -8.47 0.90
N ASP A 19 3.38 -9.77 0.58
CA ASP A 19 4.39 -10.42 -0.23
C ASP A 19 4.12 -10.11 -1.70
N MET A 20 5.18 -9.85 -2.45
CA MET A 20 5.19 -9.65 -3.90
C MET A 20 6.30 -10.46 -4.52
N LEU A 21 6.10 -10.89 -5.76
CA LEU A 21 7.09 -11.63 -6.54
C LEU A 21 7.51 -10.80 -7.74
N ARG A 22 8.76 -10.99 -8.16
CA ARG A 22 9.29 -10.46 -9.41
C ARG A 22 9.79 -11.59 -10.26
N LEU A 23 9.32 -11.62 -11.52
CA LEU A 23 9.73 -12.57 -12.55
C LEU A 23 10.36 -11.80 -13.71
N ARG A 24 11.18 -12.49 -14.52
CA ARG A 24 11.68 -12.02 -15.82
C ARG A 24 11.04 -12.83 -16.92
N VAL A 25 10.55 -12.15 -17.95
CA VAL A 25 10.04 -12.78 -19.15
C VAL A 25 11.24 -13.12 -20.03
N PRO A 26 11.45 -14.39 -20.42
CA PRO A 26 12.43 -14.76 -21.44
C PRO A 26 12.15 -14.07 -22.78
N GLU A 27 13.20 -13.81 -23.56
CA GLU A 27 13.08 -13.10 -24.85
C GLU A 27 12.20 -13.86 -25.86
N GLU A 28 12.15 -15.18 -25.74
CA GLU A 28 11.38 -16.07 -26.62
C GLU A 28 9.87 -16.04 -26.34
N LEU A 29 9.45 -15.55 -25.17
CA LEU A 29 8.05 -15.48 -24.79
C LEU A 29 7.43 -14.14 -25.19
N ALA A 30 6.18 -14.19 -25.65
CA ALA A 30 5.41 -12.98 -25.90
C ALA A 30 5.16 -12.23 -24.58
N PRO A 31 5.56 -10.95 -24.46
CA PRO A 31 5.39 -10.21 -23.23
C PRO A 31 3.91 -9.93 -22.97
N ILE A 32 3.52 -10.00 -21.70
CA ILE A 32 2.24 -9.45 -21.25
C ILE A 32 2.33 -7.91 -21.36
N THR A 33 1.38 -7.30 -22.05
CA THR A 33 1.40 -5.85 -22.31
C THR A 33 0.41 -5.06 -21.45
N ARG A 34 -0.43 -5.75 -20.67
CA ARG A 34 -1.48 -5.14 -19.85
C ARG A 34 -1.44 -5.65 -18.44
N VAL A 35 -1.85 -4.80 -17.50
CA VAL A 35 -2.09 -5.22 -16.12
C VAL A 35 -3.29 -6.17 -16.09
N VAL A 36 -3.08 -7.36 -15.52
CA VAL A 36 -4.13 -8.33 -15.27
C VAL A 36 -4.48 -8.31 -13.79
N ARG A 37 -5.77 -8.24 -13.48
CA ARG A 37 -6.30 -8.37 -12.11
C ARG A 37 -7.38 -9.43 -12.11
N ALA A 38 -7.31 -10.34 -11.16
CA ALA A 38 -8.23 -11.46 -11.05
C ALA A 38 -8.50 -11.84 -9.59
N PHE A 39 -9.53 -12.65 -9.42
CA PHE A 39 -9.79 -13.38 -8.17
C PHE A 39 -9.66 -14.86 -8.46
N VAL A 40 -8.87 -15.56 -7.66
CA VAL A 40 -8.71 -17.01 -7.69
C VAL A 40 -9.14 -17.54 -6.33
N GLU A 41 -10.29 -18.24 -6.28
CA GLU A 41 -10.86 -18.75 -5.02
C GLU A 41 -10.94 -17.64 -3.94
N ASP A 42 -11.55 -16.52 -4.31
CA ASP A 42 -11.71 -15.31 -3.47
C ASP A 42 -10.41 -14.59 -3.07
N ARG A 43 -9.26 -15.03 -3.55
CA ARG A 43 -7.99 -14.35 -3.35
C ARG A 43 -7.69 -13.39 -4.50
N PRO A 44 -7.49 -12.10 -4.25
CA PRO A 44 -7.11 -11.15 -5.30
C PRO A 44 -5.66 -11.39 -5.72
N VAL A 45 -5.43 -11.47 -7.01
CA VAL A 45 -4.09 -11.51 -7.61
C VAL A 45 -3.99 -10.49 -8.72
N TYR A 46 -2.82 -9.88 -8.88
CA TYR A 46 -2.50 -9.03 -10.01
C TYR A 46 -1.16 -9.42 -10.62
N VAL A 47 -1.07 -9.23 -11.93
CA VAL A 47 0.13 -9.43 -12.74
C VAL A 47 0.40 -8.13 -13.47
N ILE A 48 1.53 -7.50 -13.20
CA ILE A 48 1.88 -6.17 -13.73
C ILE A 48 3.16 -6.28 -14.55
N PRO A 49 3.07 -6.19 -15.88
CA PRO A 49 4.27 -6.07 -16.72
C PRO A 49 4.94 -4.73 -16.51
N ARG A 50 6.25 -4.74 -16.59
CA ARG A 50 7.10 -3.56 -16.47
C ARG A 50 7.88 -3.32 -17.75
N THR A 51 8.30 -2.08 -17.97
CA THR A 51 9.03 -1.67 -19.18
C THR A 51 10.44 -2.25 -19.26
N ASP A 52 10.98 -2.77 -18.16
CA ASP A 52 12.30 -3.41 -18.06
C ASP A 52 12.28 -4.92 -18.35
N GLY A 53 11.17 -5.44 -18.89
CA GLY A 53 11.00 -6.87 -19.17
C GLY A 53 10.68 -7.72 -17.94
N THR A 54 10.46 -7.11 -16.78
CA THR A 54 10.05 -7.84 -15.59
C THR A 54 8.53 -7.82 -15.38
N ILE A 55 8.05 -8.74 -14.56
CA ILE A 55 6.66 -8.83 -14.14
C ILE A 55 6.62 -8.80 -12.62
N ALA A 56 5.75 -7.95 -12.05
CA ALA A 56 5.42 -7.98 -10.64
C ALA A 56 4.11 -8.74 -10.41
N ILE A 57 4.10 -9.69 -9.49
CA ILE A 57 2.92 -10.44 -9.04
C ILE A 57 2.63 -10.05 -7.59
N GLY A 58 1.39 -9.80 -7.27
CA GLY A 58 1.00 -9.48 -5.90
C GLY A 58 -0.49 -9.60 -5.63
N ALA A 59 -0.86 -9.37 -4.46
CA ALA A 59 -0.05 -9.34 -3.24
C ALA A 59 -0.84 -9.96 -2.10
N THR A 60 -0.13 -10.64 -1.22
CA THR A 60 -0.72 -11.12 0.03
C THR A 60 -1.08 -9.97 0.97
N SER A 61 -1.79 -10.29 2.04
CA SER A 61 -2.06 -9.35 3.12
C SER A 61 -2.02 -10.12 4.43
N ARG A 62 -1.13 -9.72 5.32
CA ARG A 62 -0.97 -10.36 6.63
C ARG A 62 -0.55 -9.35 7.70
N GLU A 63 -0.95 -9.62 8.92
CA GLU A 63 -0.60 -8.83 10.09
C GLU A 63 0.10 -9.73 11.10
N ASP A 64 1.38 -9.98 10.86
CA ASP A 64 2.23 -10.77 11.75
C ASP A 64 3.61 -10.11 11.89
N ASN A 65 4.49 -10.70 12.70
CA ASN A 65 5.81 -10.15 13.01
C ASN A 65 6.92 -10.67 12.08
N ARG A 66 6.61 -11.46 11.04
CA ARG A 66 7.60 -12.03 10.13
C ARG A 66 8.08 -10.97 9.15
N LYS A 67 9.39 -10.72 9.14
CA LYS A 67 10.00 -9.66 8.33
C LYS A 67 10.25 -10.04 6.87
N GLY A 68 10.31 -11.33 6.58
CA GLY A 68 10.53 -11.84 5.22
C GLY A 68 9.25 -12.33 4.54
N PRO A 69 9.31 -12.62 3.22
CA PRO A 69 8.21 -13.26 2.51
C PRO A 69 7.86 -14.60 3.14
N SER A 70 6.59 -14.94 3.17
CA SER A 70 6.14 -16.24 3.68
C SER A 70 6.16 -17.28 2.57
N VAL A 71 6.54 -18.53 2.92
CA VAL A 71 6.54 -19.65 1.95
C VAL A 71 5.12 -19.85 1.37
N ASP A 72 4.10 -19.80 2.22
CA ASP A 72 2.71 -19.93 1.80
C ASP A 72 2.29 -18.78 0.86
N GLY A 73 2.70 -17.54 1.18
CA GLY A 73 2.42 -16.37 0.33
C GLY A 73 3.08 -16.49 -1.05
N VAL A 74 4.34 -16.89 -1.11
CA VAL A 74 5.07 -17.12 -2.37
C VAL A 74 4.38 -18.22 -3.19
N HIS A 75 4.10 -19.38 -2.58
CA HIS A 75 3.43 -20.49 -3.24
C HIS A 75 2.05 -20.10 -3.77
N THR A 76 1.23 -19.45 -2.94
CA THR A 76 -0.13 -19.03 -3.31
C THR A 76 -0.11 -18.02 -4.47
N LEU A 77 0.78 -17.02 -4.42
CA LEU A 77 0.88 -16.02 -5.48
C LEU A 77 1.33 -16.64 -6.81
N LEU A 78 2.32 -17.54 -6.80
CA LEU A 78 2.76 -18.23 -8.01
C LEU A 78 1.63 -19.08 -8.60
N ARG A 79 1.02 -19.94 -7.79
CA ARG A 79 -0.08 -20.81 -8.22
C ARG A 79 -1.23 -20.00 -8.82
N ASP A 80 -1.68 -18.96 -8.12
CA ASP A 80 -2.84 -18.19 -8.54
C ASP A 80 -2.52 -17.32 -9.78
N ALA A 81 -1.31 -16.77 -9.88
CA ALA A 81 -0.87 -16.02 -11.05
C ALA A 81 -0.75 -16.91 -12.30
N ILE A 82 -0.17 -18.10 -12.18
CA ILE A 82 -0.06 -19.07 -13.30
C ILE A 82 -1.46 -19.53 -13.76
N ARG A 83 -2.40 -19.74 -12.84
CA ARG A 83 -3.80 -20.08 -13.22
C ARG A 83 -4.47 -18.98 -14.05
N VAL A 84 -4.12 -17.72 -13.82
CA VAL A 84 -4.67 -16.56 -14.55
C VAL A 84 -3.91 -16.31 -15.85
N VAL A 85 -2.59 -16.49 -15.84
CA VAL A 85 -1.68 -16.26 -16.96
C VAL A 85 -0.72 -17.45 -17.07
N PRO A 86 -1.09 -18.54 -17.76
CA PRO A 86 -0.31 -19.78 -17.78
C PRO A 86 1.14 -19.62 -18.21
N GLY A 87 1.44 -18.74 -19.17
CA GLY A 87 2.82 -18.51 -19.64
C GLY A 87 3.79 -17.96 -18.57
N LEU A 88 3.33 -17.66 -17.34
CA LEU A 88 4.21 -17.30 -16.25
C LEU A 88 5.02 -18.48 -15.70
N GLU A 89 4.61 -19.71 -15.97
CA GLU A 89 5.36 -20.91 -15.57
C GLU A 89 6.74 -21.02 -16.24
N ASP A 90 6.89 -20.41 -17.42
CA ASP A 90 8.13 -20.38 -18.18
C ASP A 90 9.03 -19.17 -17.86
N CYS A 91 8.58 -18.26 -16.98
CA CYS A 91 9.35 -17.10 -16.57
C CYS A 91 10.42 -17.43 -15.52
N GLU A 92 11.51 -16.67 -15.55
CA GLU A 92 12.55 -16.78 -14.52
C GLU A 92 12.10 -16.11 -13.22
N PHE A 93 12.26 -16.81 -12.10
CA PHE A 93 12.02 -16.23 -10.77
C PHE A 93 13.22 -15.36 -10.35
N ILE A 94 12.98 -14.08 -10.07
CA ILE A 94 14.02 -13.14 -9.63
C ILE A 94 14.07 -13.06 -8.11
N GLU A 95 12.95 -12.68 -7.49
CA GLU A 95 12.90 -12.43 -6.05
C GLU A 95 11.47 -12.47 -5.49
N ALA A 96 11.39 -12.72 -4.19
CA ALA A 96 10.21 -12.46 -3.37
C ALA A 96 10.54 -11.34 -2.37
N ILE A 97 9.68 -10.34 -2.29
CA ILE A 97 9.84 -9.20 -1.40
C ILE A 97 8.61 -9.04 -0.51
N VAL A 98 8.80 -8.42 0.64
CA VAL A 98 7.70 -8.03 1.52
C VAL A 98 7.73 -6.53 1.75
N GLY A 99 6.58 -5.90 1.64
CA GLY A 99 6.37 -4.49 1.96
C GLY A 99 5.38 -4.32 3.10
N ALA A 100 5.63 -3.36 4.00
CA ALA A 100 4.70 -3.00 5.05
C ALA A 100 3.85 -1.81 4.59
N ARG A 101 2.54 -2.02 4.44
CA ARG A 101 1.59 -0.94 4.19
C ARG A 101 1.22 -0.27 5.50
N PRO A 102 1.22 1.06 5.57
CA PRO A 102 0.80 1.76 6.79
C PRO A 102 -0.73 1.69 6.90
N GLY A 103 -1.24 0.77 7.69
CA GLY A 103 -2.66 0.69 8.06
C GLY A 103 -2.96 1.55 9.27
N THR A 104 -4.16 2.13 9.33
CA THR A 104 -4.74 2.78 10.51
C THR A 104 -5.80 1.85 11.11
N PRO A 105 -6.29 2.07 12.33
CA PRO A 105 -7.31 1.20 12.92
C PRO A 105 -8.60 1.05 12.10
N ASP A 106 -8.97 2.10 11.36
CA ASP A 106 -10.17 2.19 10.53
C ASP A 106 -9.90 2.17 9.02
N ASP A 107 -8.63 1.95 8.62
CA ASP A 107 -8.13 1.98 7.25
C ASP A 107 -8.34 3.32 6.49
N LEU A 108 -8.82 4.37 7.16
CA LEU A 108 -8.84 5.74 6.63
C LEU A 108 -7.47 6.40 6.82
N PRO A 109 -6.97 7.20 5.87
CA PRO A 109 -5.70 7.87 6.03
C PRO A 109 -5.70 8.90 7.17
N TYR A 110 -4.54 9.21 7.69
CA TYR A 110 -4.31 10.41 8.48
C TYR A 110 -3.94 11.56 7.53
N LEU A 111 -4.78 12.57 7.46
CA LEU A 111 -4.56 13.75 6.63
C LEU A 111 -5.11 14.98 7.35
N GLY A 112 -4.22 15.79 7.90
CA GLY A 112 -4.63 16.95 8.66
C GLY A 112 -3.48 17.70 9.31
N LYS A 113 -3.79 18.88 9.84
CA LYS A 113 -2.88 19.70 10.64
C LYS A 113 -2.96 19.25 12.09
N VAL A 114 -1.83 18.89 12.67
CA VAL A 114 -1.72 18.46 14.08
C VAL A 114 -1.45 19.65 14.99
N ARG A 115 -0.58 20.54 14.55
CA ARG A 115 -0.24 21.81 15.23
C ARG A 115 0.32 22.79 14.20
N ASP A 116 0.59 24.02 14.62
CA ASP A 116 1.23 24.99 13.75
C ASP A 116 2.57 24.48 13.22
N GLY A 117 2.75 24.57 11.91
CA GLY A 117 3.93 24.08 11.21
C GLY A 117 4.00 22.56 11.00
N LEU A 118 2.98 21.77 11.43
CA LEU A 118 2.99 20.32 11.26
C LEU A 118 1.71 19.80 10.64
N VAL A 119 1.83 19.27 9.43
CA VAL A 119 0.78 18.54 8.71
C VAL A 119 1.20 17.08 8.58
N ILE A 120 0.26 16.17 8.84
CA ILE A 120 0.43 14.72 8.66
C ILE A 120 -0.37 14.26 7.44
N SER A 121 0.28 13.46 6.60
CA SER A 121 -0.33 12.79 5.44
C SER A 121 0.26 11.39 5.33
N THR A 122 -0.43 10.39 5.89
CA THR A 122 0.05 9.00 5.97
C THR A 122 -1.12 8.02 6.19
N GLY A 123 -0.83 6.73 6.32
CA GLY A 123 -1.85 5.74 6.66
C GLY A 123 -2.77 5.37 5.49
N TYR A 124 -2.35 5.56 4.25
CA TYR A 124 -3.16 5.31 3.05
C TYR A 124 -3.38 3.83 2.73
N PHE A 125 -2.82 2.92 3.50
CA PHE A 125 -2.96 1.48 3.38
C PHE A 125 -2.79 0.97 1.93
N ARG A 126 -3.88 0.54 1.28
CA ARG A 126 -3.86 0.01 -0.11
C ARG A 126 -4.04 1.10 -1.16
N HIS A 127 -4.36 2.31 -0.76
CA HIS A 127 -4.78 3.40 -1.65
C HIS A 127 -3.71 4.49 -1.83
N GLY A 128 -2.46 4.24 -1.38
CA GLY A 128 -1.39 5.24 -1.41
C GLY A 128 -1.13 5.82 -2.81
N ILE A 129 -1.08 4.99 -3.85
CA ILE A 129 -0.90 5.45 -5.23
C ILE A 129 -2.17 6.17 -5.73
N LEU A 130 -3.34 5.57 -5.53
CA LEU A 130 -4.62 6.13 -5.98
C LEU A 130 -4.89 7.51 -5.40
N LEU A 131 -4.61 7.70 -4.11
CA LEU A 131 -4.88 8.94 -3.39
C LEU A 131 -3.67 9.89 -3.34
N SER A 132 -2.56 9.57 -4.01
CA SER A 132 -1.32 10.37 -3.94
C SER A 132 -1.52 11.83 -4.35
N ALA A 133 -2.19 12.07 -5.46
CA ALA A 133 -2.45 13.43 -5.95
C ALA A 133 -3.37 14.21 -5.01
N PHE A 134 -4.41 13.56 -4.48
CA PHE A 134 -5.31 14.15 -3.50
C PHE A 134 -4.58 14.49 -2.20
N GLY A 135 -3.87 13.51 -1.62
CA GLY A 135 -3.12 13.70 -0.38
C GLY A 135 -2.04 14.76 -0.49
N ALA A 136 -1.33 14.83 -1.62
CA ALA A 136 -0.33 15.86 -1.89
C ALA A 136 -0.97 17.24 -1.97
N LYS A 137 -2.06 17.41 -2.74
CA LYS A 137 -2.76 18.69 -2.90
C LYS A 137 -3.30 19.20 -1.57
N VAL A 138 -4.05 18.38 -0.86
CA VAL A 138 -4.65 18.76 0.43
C VAL A 138 -3.57 19.01 1.47
N GLY A 139 -2.56 18.15 1.56
CA GLY A 139 -1.45 18.32 2.48
C GLY A 139 -0.69 19.63 2.26
N ALA A 140 -0.42 20.00 1.01
CA ALA A 140 0.19 21.28 0.66
C ALA A 140 -0.69 22.47 1.04
N GLN A 141 -2.00 22.41 0.76
CA GLN A 141 -2.94 23.48 1.11
C GLN A 141 -3.05 23.67 2.64
N LEU A 142 -3.07 22.58 3.41
CA LEU A 142 -3.04 22.63 4.86
C LEU A 142 -1.76 23.27 5.39
N GLY A 143 -0.61 22.92 4.80
CA GLY A 143 0.70 23.49 5.15
C GLY A 143 0.80 24.99 4.85
N LEU A 144 0.19 25.44 3.75
CA LEU A 144 0.15 26.84 3.34
C LEU A 144 -0.99 27.66 3.98
N GLY A 145 -1.87 27.02 4.75
CA GLY A 145 -3.03 27.67 5.35
C GLY A 145 -4.10 28.12 4.33
N THR A 146 -4.14 27.49 3.17
CA THR A 146 -5.08 27.80 2.08
C THR A 146 -6.21 26.78 1.92
N TYR A 147 -6.31 25.82 2.82
CA TYR A 147 -7.40 24.84 2.83
C TYR A 147 -8.57 25.34 3.70
N PRO A 148 -9.85 25.18 3.29
CA PRO A 148 -10.28 24.72 1.97
C PRO A 148 -10.05 25.78 0.87
N ALA A 149 -9.53 25.35 -0.29
CA ALA A 149 -9.37 26.25 -1.42
C ALA A 149 -10.70 26.37 -2.20
N ASN A 150 -10.93 27.56 -2.73
CA ASN A 150 -12.13 27.92 -3.48
C ASN A 150 -12.65 26.81 -4.40
N GLY A 151 -13.84 26.28 -4.09
CA GLY A 151 -14.64 25.47 -5.02
C GLY A 151 -14.65 23.96 -4.82
N LEU A 152 -13.83 23.36 -3.94
CA LEU A 152 -13.93 21.95 -3.55
C LEU A 152 -13.72 21.81 -2.05
N GLU A 153 -14.76 22.04 -1.28
CA GLU A 153 -14.82 21.62 0.12
C GLU A 153 -15.01 20.10 0.19
N ILE A 154 -13.90 19.36 0.18
CA ILE A 154 -13.94 17.94 0.55
C ILE A 154 -13.78 17.90 2.05
N ASP A 155 -14.77 17.37 2.75
CA ASP A 155 -14.66 17.15 4.19
C ASP A 155 -13.62 16.06 4.48
N ILE A 156 -12.53 16.44 5.14
CA ILE A 156 -11.46 15.55 5.58
C ILE A 156 -11.49 15.30 7.09
N SER A 157 -12.54 15.71 7.79
CA SER A 157 -12.64 15.56 9.26
C SER A 157 -12.49 14.12 9.73
N ALA A 158 -12.98 13.16 8.95
CA ALA A 158 -12.79 11.74 9.19
C ALA A 158 -11.31 11.28 9.10
N CYS A 159 -10.44 12.10 8.49
CA CYS A 159 -9.02 11.82 8.34
C CYS A 159 -8.15 12.49 9.42
N ASP A 160 -8.74 13.11 10.45
CA ASP A 160 -8.00 13.81 11.51
C ASP A 160 -6.89 12.91 12.08
N PRO A 161 -5.62 13.35 12.05
CA PRO A 161 -4.51 12.58 12.60
C PRO A 161 -4.64 12.27 14.09
N LEU A 162 -5.37 13.08 14.84
CA LEU A 162 -5.55 12.92 16.28
C LEU A 162 -6.78 12.07 16.67
N ARG A 163 -7.58 11.61 15.72
CA ARG A 163 -8.80 10.81 15.98
C ARG A 163 -8.56 9.54 16.79
N HIS A 164 -7.35 8.99 16.72
CA HIS A 164 -6.94 7.80 17.48
C HIS A 164 -5.91 8.11 18.58
N ALA A 165 -5.77 9.35 19.01
CA ALA A 165 -4.77 9.75 20.00
C ALA A 165 -4.85 8.97 21.33
N ARG A 166 -6.01 8.36 21.63
CA ARG A 166 -6.27 7.52 22.82
C ARG A 166 -6.37 6.03 22.49
N TYR A 167 -6.09 5.64 21.24
CA TYR A 167 -6.19 4.24 20.82
C TYR A 167 -5.04 3.42 21.42
N SER A 168 -5.38 2.38 22.16
CA SER A 168 -4.43 1.35 22.58
C SER A 168 -4.67 0.12 21.71
N PRO A 169 -3.71 -0.33 20.89
CA PRO A 169 -3.89 -1.52 20.07
C PRO A 169 -4.14 -2.75 20.94
N PRO A 170 -4.96 -3.70 20.52
CA PRO A 170 -5.10 -4.98 21.19
C PRO A 170 -3.74 -5.69 21.27
N ARG A 171 -3.47 -6.34 22.41
CA ARG A 171 -2.23 -7.11 22.67
C ARG A 171 -2.18 -8.39 21.84
#